data_e997fd02c9985353d29102da04345064
#
_entry.id   e997fd02c9985353d29102da04345064
#
_cell.length_a   1.000
_cell.length_b   1.000
_cell.length_c   1.000
_cell.angle_alpha   90.00
_cell.angle_beta   90.00
_cell.angle_gamma   90.00
#
_symmetry.space_group_name_H-M   'P 1'
#
loop_
_entity.id
_entity.type
_entity.pdbx_description
1 polymer ?
#
loop_
_entity_poly.entity_id
_entity_poly.type
_entity_poly.pdbx_seq_one_letter_code
_entity_poly.pdbx_strand_id
1 'polypeptide(L)'
;MAQFDQTLNSMIDALGCSNKELAAACELSASALSRYRNGNRKPTSTGKTVARLAEGIASIAQRVGITEYSNAATVQQRLLGSLSNKSRSLAFADKLNSLMNTLGLYNTKLAEYIGIDASYLSRIRAGYRYPAHVREFATRCARYATLHADHSTQAPLAALLKAQNPALSLPSFNDTDAIEAAIVSWLTTDDNSRTAEQEDALGFLKSINDFDFGAFYENVHRESTSCSNLTDTHAREFLQHPHAELAYAVEGMRETYLQLYRIASLSPKSRELFICSGLPMDELLGDGAYYTRWTAALLDVLSSGVHVSLIHNLDRSYREIIRSLVVWLPLYATGMVTPYYLEGVHDRIFRRAHFVSNAAALYGECIGDDISNGMHRLTTEPQSVRYYQRKAEIILDHAKPLMDVYTAKDVGCFEKKMAELSSTRGDDTSYLSSLPLFTMPPELLQRILERAGLDNSARARLRISAAAQRANVETFLSHSKKHDYIVGFDEASFAPDALRLQTERAFMEETVLCEPSEYAEHLEATRAFAHAHPNYPELPARVQLKHCAKPHFPAR
;
A
#
# COMPACT_ATOMS: atom_id res chain seq x y z
N MET A 1 -8.80 18.82 -2.43
CA MET A 1 -7.97 20.05 -2.34
C MET A 1 -8.56 21.13 -3.20
N ALA A 2 -8.61 22.37 -2.70
CA ALA A 2 -9.02 23.51 -3.50
C ALA A 2 -8.12 23.67 -4.73
N GLN A 3 -8.66 24.19 -5.85
CA GLN A 3 -7.84 24.50 -7.02
C GLN A 3 -6.77 25.53 -6.66
N PHE A 4 -5.71 25.59 -7.44
CA PHE A 4 -4.58 26.51 -7.18
C PHE A 4 -5.06 27.95 -6.98
N ASP A 5 -5.97 28.42 -7.83
CA ASP A 5 -6.61 29.73 -7.73
C ASP A 5 -7.41 29.89 -6.42
N GLN A 6 -8.16 28.88 -6.03
CA GLN A 6 -8.93 28.87 -4.77
C GLN A 6 -7.99 28.84 -3.56
N THR A 7 -6.95 27.99 -3.59
CA THR A 7 -5.95 27.92 -2.51
C THR A 7 -5.21 29.25 -2.38
N LEU A 8 -4.80 29.84 -3.50
CA LEU A 8 -4.14 31.13 -3.54
C LEU A 8 -5.04 32.25 -3.02
N ASN A 9 -6.31 32.30 -3.46
CA ASN A 9 -7.28 33.28 -2.99
C ASN A 9 -7.57 33.13 -1.49
N SER A 10 -7.75 31.93 -0.99
CA SER A 10 -7.94 31.68 0.45
C SER A 10 -6.79 32.21 1.32
N MET A 11 -5.54 32.03 0.85
CA MET A 11 -4.38 32.59 1.54
C MET A 11 -4.36 34.12 1.49
N ILE A 12 -4.69 34.72 0.34
CA ILE A 12 -4.74 36.20 0.18
C ILE A 12 -5.83 36.80 1.05
N ASP A 13 -7.01 36.18 1.08
CA ASP A 13 -8.14 36.64 1.89
C ASP A 13 -7.82 36.55 3.39
N ALA A 14 -7.14 35.48 3.82
CA ALA A 14 -6.68 35.33 5.20
C ALA A 14 -5.62 36.39 5.57
N LEU A 15 -4.75 36.79 4.63
CA LEU A 15 -3.73 37.80 4.85
C LEU A 15 -4.28 39.24 4.79
N GLY A 16 -5.48 39.44 4.24
CA GLY A 16 -6.08 40.76 4.05
C GLY A 16 -5.27 41.71 3.18
N CYS A 17 -4.37 41.18 2.33
CA CYS A 17 -3.46 42.00 1.53
C CYS A 17 -4.03 42.28 0.13
N SER A 18 -3.64 43.44 -0.42
CA SER A 18 -4.02 43.81 -1.76
C SER A 18 -3.24 43.03 -2.84
N ASN A 19 -3.85 42.91 -4.04
CA ASN A 19 -3.19 42.25 -5.17
C ASN A 19 -1.85 42.92 -5.56
N LYS A 20 -1.78 44.23 -5.42
CA LYS A 20 -0.57 45.04 -5.74
C LYS A 20 0.54 44.75 -4.72
N GLU A 21 0.17 44.63 -3.45
CA GLU A 21 1.10 44.36 -2.35
C GLU A 21 1.67 42.93 -2.43
N LEU A 22 0.82 41.93 -2.67
CA LEU A 22 1.28 40.57 -2.85
C LEU A 22 2.16 40.43 -4.12
N ALA A 23 1.77 41.07 -5.23
CA ALA A 23 2.55 41.02 -6.46
C ALA A 23 3.97 41.59 -6.25
N ALA A 24 4.08 42.67 -5.48
CA ALA A 24 5.38 43.24 -5.12
C ALA A 24 6.21 42.31 -4.23
N ALA A 25 5.57 41.70 -3.20
CA ALA A 25 6.24 40.78 -2.29
C ALA A 25 6.70 39.47 -2.98
N CYS A 26 5.99 39.04 -4.05
CA CYS A 26 6.34 37.86 -4.84
C CYS A 26 7.25 38.15 -6.04
N GLU A 27 7.67 39.39 -6.25
CA GLU A 27 8.39 39.84 -7.44
C GLU A 27 7.68 39.45 -8.77
N LEU A 28 6.37 39.56 -8.78
CA LEU A 28 5.50 39.26 -9.91
C LEU A 28 4.81 40.52 -10.42
N SER A 29 4.45 40.57 -11.71
CA SER A 29 3.55 41.62 -12.18
C SER A 29 2.14 41.44 -11.65
N ALA A 30 1.42 42.51 -11.32
CA ALA A 30 0.05 42.47 -10.86
C ALA A 30 -0.87 41.74 -11.85
N SER A 31 -0.60 41.85 -13.17
CA SER A 31 -1.36 41.13 -14.21
C SER A 31 -1.08 39.63 -14.21
N ALA A 32 0.14 39.18 -13.91
CA ALA A 32 0.46 37.76 -13.78
C ALA A 32 -0.21 37.17 -12.56
N LEU A 33 -0.15 37.83 -11.40
CA LEU A 33 -0.84 37.39 -10.19
C LEU A 33 -2.36 37.33 -10.37
N SER A 34 -2.97 38.33 -11.03
CA SER A 34 -4.39 38.34 -11.35
C SER A 34 -4.79 37.14 -12.21
N ARG A 35 -3.97 36.75 -13.19
CA ARG A 35 -4.25 35.56 -14.03
C ARG A 35 -4.17 34.26 -13.21
N TYR A 36 -3.28 34.18 -12.24
CA TYR A 36 -3.20 33.04 -11.30
C TYR A 36 -4.40 32.98 -10.36
N ARG A 37 -4.83 34.10 -9.83
CA ARG A 37 -6.01 34.22 -8.96
C ARG A 37 -7.32 33.89 -9.66
N ASN A 38 -7.43 34.24 -10.93
CA ASN A 38 -8.64 33.98 -11.73
C ASN A 38 -8.63 32.60 -12.42
N GLY A 39 -7.61 31.77 -12.17
CA GLY A 39 -7.48 30.44 -12.80
C GLY A 39 -7.14 30.47 -14.31
N ASN A 40 -6.97 31.68 -14.90
CA ASN A 40 -6.67 31.85 -16.33
C ASN A 40 -5.24 31.37 -16.70
N ARG A 41 -4.39 31.21 -15.72
CA ARG A 41 -3.02 30.66 -15.86
C ARG A 41 -2.63 29.92 -14.60
N LYS A 42 -1.91 28.80 -14.75
CA LYS A 42 -1.29 28.08 -13.64
C LYS A 42 0.22 28.18 -13.76
N PRO A 43 0.97 28.37 -12.64
CA PRO A 43 2.41 28.27 -12.68
C PRO A 43 2.83 26.82 -12.91
N THR A 44 4.03 26.59 -13.46
CA THR A 44 4.61 25.25 -13.57
C THR A 44 5.10 24.80 -12.19
N SER A 45 4.86 23.54 -11.83
CA SER A 45 5.27 22.97 -10.53
C SER A 45 6.79 23.04 -10.29
N THR A 46 7.58 22.98 -11.38
CA THR A 46 9.05 23.07 -11.36
C THR A 46 9.57 24.50 -11.51
N GLY A 47 8.68 25.49 -11.68
CA GLY A 47 9.07 26.88 -11.93
C GLY A 47 9.32 27.67 -10.64
N LYS A 48 10.27 28.62 -10.68
CA LYS A 48 10.57 29.57 -9.60
C LYS A 48 9.36 30.39 -9.13
N THR A 49 8.25 30.39 -9.88
CA THR A 49 7.06 31.19 -9.58
C THR A 49 6.34 30.73 -8.31
N VAL A 50 6.26 29.40 -8.06
CA VAL A 50 5.59 28.89 -6.85
C VAL A 50 6.43 29.20 -5.61
N ALA A 51 7.75 29.11 -5.70
CA ALA A 51 8.66 29.50 -4.64
C ALA A 51 8.50 31.00 -4.29
N ARG A 52 8.51 31.88 -5.31
CA ARG A 52 8.29 33.33 -5.12
C ARG A 52 6.94 33.66 -4.50
N LEU A 53 5.87 32.96 -4.93
CA LEU A 53 4.55 33.10 -4.31
C LEU A 53 4.59 32.70 -2.82
N ALA A 54 5.25 31.59 -2.52
CA ALA A 54 5.37 31.11 -1.14
C ALA A 54 6.19 32.05 -0.25
N GLU A 55 7.30 32.55 -0.75
CA GLU A 55 8.15 33.52 -0.06
C GLU A 55 7.41 34.84 0.18
N GLY A 56 6.71 35.38 -0.84
CA GLY A 56 5.93 36.60 -0.72
C GLY A 56 4.77 36.47 0.27
N ILE A 57 4.03 35.36 0.22
CA ILE A 57 2.95 35.06 1.18
C ILE A 57 3.50 34.94 2.60
N ALA A 58 4.61 34.21 2.80
CA ALA A 58 5.21 34.04 4.11
C ALA A 58 5.74 35.35 4.68
N SER A 59 6.34 36.22 3.86
CA SER A 59 6.81 37.56 4.25
C SER A 59 5.65 38.44 4.73
N ILE A 60 4.53 38.44 4.01
CA ILE A 60 3.34 39.20 4.41
C ILE A 60 2.75 38.61 5.70
N ALA A 61 2.64 37.26 5.79
CA ALA A 61 2.11 36.59 6.97
C ALA A 61 2.91 36.91 8.24
N GLN A 62 4.22 36.93 8.16
CA GLN A 62 5.12 37.32 9.26
C GLN A 62 4.88 38.78 9.69
N ARG A 63 4.72 39.69 8.72
CA ARG A 63 4.45 41.11 8.98
C ARG A 63 3.09 41.35 9.63
N VAL A 64 2.07 40.60 9.25
CA VAL A 64 0.68 40.71 9.75
C VAL A 64 0.46 39.86 11.02
N GLY A 65 1.42 39.00 11.38
CA GLY A 65 1.35 38.16 12.58
C GLY A 65 0.52 36.89 12.42
N ILE A 66 0.30 36.43 11.19
CA ILE A 66 -0.46 35.19 10.90
C ILE A 66 0.53 34.01 10.86
N THR A 67 0.55 33.21 11.92
CA THR A 67 1.49 32.11 12.09
C THR A 67 1.26 30.95 11.11
N GLU A 68 0.03 30.72 10.66
CA GLU A 68 -0.33 29.63 9.76
C GLU A 68 0.42 29.66 8.40
N TYR A 69 0.69 30.86 7.88
CA TYR A 69 1.37 31.07 6.60
C TYR A 69 2.76 31.67 6.73
N SER A 70 3.33 31.74 7.93
CA SER A 70 4.64 32.37 8.18
C SER A 70 5.84 31.56 7.68
N ASN A 71 5.66 30.28 7.33
CA ASN A 71 6.70 29.40 6.82
C ASN A 71 6.55 29.21 5.30
N ALA A 72 7.51 29.73 4.53
CA ALA A 72 7.51 29.67 3.06
C ALA A 72 7.50 28.22 2.52
N ALA A 73 8.18 27.28 3.17
CA ALA A 73 8.21 25.89 2.73
C ALA A 73 6.82 25.22 2.87
N THR A 74 6.10 25.49 3.97
CA THR A 74 4.75 25.00 4.17
C THR A 74 3.76 25.59 3.17
N VAL A 75 3.88 26.88 2.87
CA VAL A 75 3.06 27.56 1.86
C VAL A 75 3.35 27.01 0.47
N GLN A 76 4.64 26.82 0.14
CA GLN A 76 5.06 26.24 -1.13
C GLN A 76 4.50 24.83 -1.33
N GLN A 77 4.59 23.98 -0.32
CA GLN A 77 4.05 22.62 -0.36
C GLN A 77 2.52 22.63 -0.59
N ARG A 78 1.80 23.53 0.07
CA ARG A 78 0.34 23.70 -0.08
C ARG A 78 -0.03 24.18 -1.49
N LEU A 79 0.74 25.11 -2.06
CA LEU A 79 0.55 25.58 -3.43
C LEU A 79 0.88 24.51 -4.47
N LEU A 80 1.99 23.77 -4.29
CA LEU A 80 2.36 22.65 -5.17
C LEU A 80 1.31 21.53 -5.13
N GLY A 81 0.80 21.18 -3.95
CA GLY A 81 -0.28 20.21 -3.80
C GLY A 81 -1.56 20.59 -4.55
N SER A 82 -1.85 21.91 -4.64
CA SER A 82 -3.01 22.42 -5.39
C SER A 82 -2.81 22.48 -6.92
N LEU A 83 -1.57 22.35 -7.41
CA LEU A 83 -1.24 22.26 -8.83
C LEU A 83 -1.36 20.85 -9.41
N SER A 84 -1.40 19.81 -8.56
CA SER A 84 -1.39 18.41 -8.97
C SER A 84 -2.75 18.00 -9.58
N ASN A 85 -2.90 18.16 -10.89
CA ASN A 85 -4.04 17.65 -11.65
C ASN A 85 -4.07 16.11 -11.74
N LYS A 86 -2.95 15.43 -11.54
CA LYS A 86 -2.80 13.97 -11.70
C LYS A 86 -3.52 13.22 -10.57
N SER A 87 -3.37 13.67 -9.33
CA SER A 87 -4.09 13.12 -8.16
C SER A 87 -5.61 13.23 -8.32
N ARG A 88 -6.09 14.38 -8.80
CA ARG A 88 -7.51 14.65 -9.03
C ARG A 88 -8.12 13.78 -10.15
N SER A 89 -7.37 13.61 -11.24
CA SER A 89 -7.76 12.80 -12.39
C SER A 89 -7.95 11.34 -12.02
N LEU A 90 -7.09 10.84 -11.16
CA LEU A 90 -7.08 9.46 -10.71
C LEU A 90 -8.16 9.21 -9.63
N ALA A 91 -8.35 10.13 -8.67
CA ALA A 91 -9.43 10.02 -7.68
C ALA A 91 -10.83 10.01 -8.34
N PHE A 92 -11.02 10.85 -9.35
CA PHE A 92 -12.25 10.83 -10.13
C PHE A 92 -12.42 9.53 -10.93
N ALA A 93 -11.32 9.01 -11.50
CA ALA A 93 -11.30 7.75 -12.24
C ALA A 93 -11.70 6.57 -11.35
N ASP A 94 -11.17 6.50 -10.13
CA ASP A 94 -11.46 5.43 -9.17
C ASP A 94 -12.94 5.45 -8.76
N LYS A 95 -13.49 6.64 -8.47
CA LYS A 95 -14.93 6.81 -8.20
C LYS A 95 -15.80 6.38 -9.38
N LEU A 96 -15.45 6.82 -10.57
CA LEU A 96 -16.19 6.45 -11.78
C LEU A 96 -16.12 4.93 -12.02
N ASN A 97 -14.96 4.33 -11.84
CA ASN A 97 -14.80 2.87 -11.96
C ASN A 97 -15.61 2.12 -10.89
N SER A 98 -15.58 2.59 -9.65
CA SER A 98 -16.36 2.00 -8.55
C SER A 98 -17.87 2.07 -8.84
N LEU A 99 -18.38 3.21 -9.32
CA LEU A 99 -19.77 3.37 -9.71
C LEU A 99 -20.15 2.42 -10.85
N MET A 100 -19.33 2.38 -11.90
CA MET A 100 -19.57 1.51 -13.05
C MET A 100 -19.53 0.02 -12.69
N ASN A 101 -18.59 -0.38 -11.85
CA ASN A 101 -18.46 -1.78 -11.39
C ASN A 101 -19.63 -2.18 -10.49
N THR A 102 -20.05 -1.31 -9.57
CA THR A 102 -21.18 -1.56 -8.66
C THR A 102 -22.49 -1.77 -9.41
N LEU A 103 -22.67 -1.06 -10.52
CA LEU A 103 -23.89 -1.13 -11.33
C LEU A 103 -23.75 -1.99 -12.60
N GLY A 104 -22.60 -2.63 -12.84
CA GLY A 104 -22.36 -3.44 -14.03
C GLY A 104 -22.40 -2.65 -15.34
N LEU A 105 -22.04 -1.36 -15.34
CA LEU A 105 -22.15 -0.50 -16.50
C LEU A 105 -21.03 -0.71 -17.51
N TYR A 106 -21.40 -0.83 -18.79
CA TYR A 106 -20.45 -1.00 -19.88
C TYR A 106 -19.90 0.32 -20.40
N ASN A 107 -18.59 0.39 -20.65
CA ASN A 107 -17.91 1.60 -21.12
C ASN A 107 -18.50 2.17 -22.41
N THR A 108 -18.79 1.31 -23.39
CA THR A 108 -19.36 1.72 -24.68
C THR A 108 -20.75 2.31 -24.54
N LYS A 109 -21.59 1.71 -23.70
CA LYS A 109 -22.98 2.17 -23.47
C LYS A 109 -23.03 3.47 -22.70
N LEU A 110 -22.18 3.62 -21.68
CA LEU A 110 -22.08 4.89 -20.95
C LEU A 110 -21.55 6.00 -21.87
N ALA A 111 -20.50 5.72 -22.68
CA ALA A 111 -19.95 6.69 -23.62
C ALA A 111 -20.99 7.17 -24.66
N GLU A 112 -21.76 6.23 -25.21
CA GLU A 112 -22.85 6.49 -26.14
C GLU A 112 -23.91 7.39 -25.50
N TYR A 113 -24.35 7.09 -24.27
CA TYR A 113 -25.37 7.86 -23.54
C TYR A 113 -24.92 9.28 -23.23
N ILE A 114 -23.69 9.47 -22.78
CA ILE A 114 -23.18 10.81 -22.45
C ILE A 114 -22.65 11.58 -23.67
N GLY A 115 -22.65 10.96 -24.85
CA GLY A 115 -22.32 11.61 -26.12
C GLY A 115 -20.82 11.89 -26.30
N ILE A 116 -19.97 10.96 -25.85
CA ILE A 116 -18.50 11.06 -26.01
C ILE A 116 -17.93 9.81 -26.67
N ASP A 117 -16.69 9.93 -27.15
CA ASP A 117 -15.95 8.78 -27.68
C ASP A 117 -15.57 7.79 -26.56
N ALA A 118 -15.76 6.48 -26.83
CA ALA A 118 -15.48 5.43 -25.85
C ALA A 118 -13.99 5.38 -25.43
N SER A 119 -13.06 5.77 -26.33
CA SER A 119 -11.65 5.86 -26.01
C SER A 119 -11.33 7.06 -25.11
N TYR A 120 -12.11 8.13 -25.22
CA TYR A 120 -12.00 9.27 -24.32
C TYR A 120 -12.48 8.91 -22.90
N LEU A 121 -13.61 8.21 -22.79
CA LEU A 121 -14.10 7.69 -21.51
C LEU A 121 -13.09 6.72 -20.89
N SER A 122 -12.49 5.81 -21.68
CA SER A 122 -11.45 4.90 -21.20
C SER A 122 -10.23 5.64 -20.64
N ARG A 123 -9.83 6.77 -21.26
CA ARG A 123 -8.73 7.60 -20.74
C ARG A 123 -9.09 8.32 -19.44
N ILE A 124 -10.35 8.72 -19.26
CA ILE A 124 -10.85 9.27 -17.99
C ILE A 124 -10.80 8.17 -16.92
N ARG A 125 -11.33 6.98 -17.22
CA ARG A 125 -11.32 5.82 -16.31
C ARG A 125 -9.93 5.32 -15.92
N ALA A 126 -8.95 5.48 -16.81
CA ALA A 126 -7.56 5.19 -16.54
C ALA A 126 -6.81 6.35 -15.82
N GLY A 127 -7.50 7.45 -15.50
CA GLY A 127 -6.90 8.61 -14.85
C GLY A 127 -5.98 9.46 -15.73
N TYR A 128 -5.88 9.16 -17.03
CA TYR A 128 -5.06 9.93 -17.98
C TYR A 128 -5.69 11.27 -18.39
N ARG A 129 -6.99 11.42 -18.16
CA ARG A 129 -7.75 12.63 -18.49
C ARG A 129 -8.72 12.97 -17.36
N TYR A 130 -8.90 14.27 -17.13
CA TYR A 130 -9.95 14.80 -16.28
C TYR A 130 -11.01 15.48 -17.16
N PRO A 131 -12.32 15.29 -16.91
CA PRO A 131 -13.35 15.94 -17.69
C PRO A 131 -13.22 17.47 -17.66
N ALA A 132 -13.31 18.13 -18.82
CA ALA A 132 -13.21 19.59 -18.90
C ALA A 132 -14.36 20.28 -18.13
N HIS A 133 -15.58 19.71 -18.21
CA HIS A 133 -16.78 20.15 -17.51
C HIS A 133 -17.21 19.04 -16.54
N VAL A 134 -16.45 18.87 -15.43
CA VAL A 134 -16.59 17.72 -14.53
C VAL A 134 -18.00 17.57 -13.96
N ARG A 135 -18.67 18.67 -13.59
CA ARG A 135 -20.02 18.62 -13.00
C ARG A 135 -21.06 18.17 -14.02
N GLU A 136 -20.99 18.67 -15.25
CA GLU A 136 -21.86 18.25 -16.34
C GLU A 136 -21.65 16.80 -16.73
N PHE A 137 -20.37 16.38 -16.80
CA PHE A 137 -20.00 14.99 -17.05
C PHE A 137 -20.52 14.07 -15.93
N ALA A 138 -20.31 14.45 -14.66
CA ALA A 138 -20.79 13.69 -13.50
C ALA A 138 -22.32 13.60 -13.46
N THR A 139 -23.04 14.69 -13.84
CA THR A 139 -24.50 14.68 -13.92
C THR A 139 -25.00 13.67 -14.96
N ARG A 140 -24.38 13.62 -16.14
CA ARG A 140 -24.75 12.65 -17.19
C ARG A 140 -24.45 11.21 -16.75
N CYS A 141 -23.30 10.98 -16.09
CA CYS A 141 -22.96 9.68 -15.51
C CYS A 141 -23.95 9.27 -14.42
N ALA A 142 -24.30 10.19 -13.50
CA ALA A 142 -25.25 9.94 -12.42
C ALA A 142 -26.65 9.57 -12.96
N ARG A 143 -27.12 10.30 -13.93
CA ARG A 143 -28.43 10.01 -14.60
C ARG A 143 -28.43 8.63 -15.26
N TYR A 144 -27.35 8.28 -15.96
CA TYR A 144 -27.21 6.94 -16.53
C TYR A 144 -27.17 5.86 -15.46
N ALA A 145 -26.44 6.11 -14.37
CA ALA A 145 -26.36 5.21 -13.24
C ALA A 145 -27.74 4.98 -12.57
N THR A 146 -28.50 6.04 -12.36
CA THR A 146 -29.83 5.96 -11.75
C THR A 146 -30.84 5.21 -12.65
N LEU A 147 -30.76 5.38 -13.97
CA LEU A 147 -31.59 4.63 -14.92
C LEU A 147 -31.31 3.13 -14.94
N HIS A 148 -30.10 2.70 -14.51
CA HIS A 148 -29.67 1.31 -14.50
C HIS A 148 -29.57 0.71 -13.08
N ALA A 149 -29.92 1.50 -12.04
CA ALA A 149 -29.97 1.01 -10.66
C ALA A 149 -31.29 0.26 -10.45
N ASP A 150 -31.21 -1.06 -10.38
CA ASP A 150 -32.32 -1.94 -10.04
C ASP A 150 -32.35 -2.28 -8.53
N HIS A 151 -33.35 -3.04 -8.09
CA HIS A 151 -33.48 -3.42 -6.69
C HIS A 151 -32.25 -4.15 -6.14
N SER A 152 -31.52 -4.89 -6.98
CA SER A 152 -30.35 -5.66 -6.55
C SER A 152 -29.11 -4.78 -6.36
N THR A 153 -29.04 -3.64 -7.06
CA THR A 153 -27.91 -2.71 -7.07
C THR A 153 -28.10 -1.50 -6.13
N GLN A 154 -29.30 -1.26 -5.61
CA GLN A 154 -29.60 -0.14 -4.71
C GLN A 154 -28.79 -0.22 -3.40
N ALA A 155 -28.75 -1.37 -2.75
CA ALA A 155 -28.00 -1.54 -1.50
C ALA A 155 -26.47 -1.41 -1.71
N PRO A 156 -25.85 -2.03 -2.73
CA PRO A 156 -24.46 -1.79 -3.09
C PRO A 156 -24.15 -0.33 -3.43
N LEU A 157 -25.04 0.36 -4.17
CA LEU A 157 -24.87 1.77 -4.50
C LEU A 157 -24.95 2.64 -3.23
N ALA A 158 -25.89 2.36 -2.33
CA ALA A 158 -26.00 3.06 -1.06
C ALA A 158 -24.72 2.88 -0.20
N ALA A 159 -24.19 1.65 -0.14
CA ALA A 159 -22.93 1.37 0.56
C ALA A 159 -21.75 2.14 -0.06
N LEU A 160 -21.67 2.19 -1.39
CA LEU A 160 -20.64 2.94 -2.10
C LEU A 160 -20.69 4.44 -1.78
N LEU A 161 -21.87 5.05 -1.79
CA LEU A 161 -22.05 6.48 -1.50
C LEU A 161 -21.75 6.81 -0.02
N LYS A 162 -22.05 5.89 0.91
CA LYS A 162 -21.78 6.04 2.34
C LYS A 162 -20.34 5.74 2.73
N ALA A 163 -19.59 5.03 1.92
CA ALA A 163 -18.21 4.60 2.25
C ALA A 163 -17.28 5.77 2.62
N GLN A 164 -17.52 6.95 2.05
CA GLN A 164 -16.73 8.17 2.33
C GLN A 164 -17.34 9.08 3.41
N ASN A 165 -18.63 8.92 3.68
CA ASN A 165 -19.31 9.66 4.73
C ASN A 165 -20.37 8.75 5.38
N PRO A 166 -20.02 7.98 6.41
CA PRO A 166 -20.95 7.06 7.09
C PRO A 166 -22.18 7.75 7.69
N ALA A 167 -22.08 9.05 8.00
CA ALA A 167 -23.17 9.85 8.53
C ALA A 167 -24.12 10.39 7.43
N LEU A 168 -23.84 10.11 6.15
CA LEU A 168 -24.65 10.57 5.04
C LEU A 168 -26.04 9.92 5.08
N SER A 169 -27.08 10.74 5.28
CA SER A 169 -28.46 10.31 5.08
C SER A 169 -28.74 10.28 3.59
N LEU A 170 -28.85 9.10 3.00
CA LEU A 170 -29.21 8.97 1.60
C LEU A 170 -30.71 9.16 1.41
N PRO A 171 -31.13 9.86 0.34
CA PRO A 171 -32.55 9.95 -0.04
C PRO A 171 -33.08 8.58 -0.44
N SER A 172 -34.39 8.46 -0.48
CA SER A 172 -35.05 7.25 -1.00
C SER A 172 -34.67 7.04 -2.47
N PHE A 173 -34.44 5.81 -2.89
CA PHE A 173 -34.19 5.46 -4.29
C PHE A 173 -35.40 5.71 -5.19
N ASN A 174 -36.57 5.98 -4.62
CA ASN A 174 -37.74 6.43 -5.37
C ASN A 174 -37.65 7.93 -5.76
N ASP A 175 -36.77 8.70 -5.13
CA ASP A 175 -36.47 10.09 -5.47
C ASP A 175 -35.19 10.10 -6.35
N THR A 176 -35.43 9.94 -7.66
CA THR A 176 -34.37 9.85 -8.67
C THR A 176 -33.51 11.10 -8.72
N ASP A 177 -34.08 12.28 -8.58
CA ASP A 177 -33.36 13.56 -8.64
C ASP A 177 -32.43 13.72 -7.43
N ALA A 178 -32.88 13.31 -6.25
CA ALA A 178 -32.08 13.36 -5.05
C ALA A 178 -30.93 12.33 -5.07
N ILE A 179 -31.14 11.14 -5.62
CA ILE A 179 -30.07 10.14 -5.82
C ILE A 179 -29.10 10.61 -6.89
N GLU A 180 -29.55 11.18 -8.01
CA GLU A 180 -28.64 11.80 -9.00
C GLU A 180 -27.77 12.87 -8.36
N ALA A 181 -28.34 13.76 -7.56
CA ALA A 181 -27.61 14.82 -6.86
C ALA A 181 -26.56 14.22 -5.88
N ALA A 182 -26.91 13.15 -5.16
CA ALA A 182 -26.00 12.44 -4.26
C ALA A 182 -24.81 11.81 -5.01
N ILE A 183 -25.06 11.17 -6.15
CA ILE A 183 -24.01 10.59 -7.01
C ILE A 183 -23.11 11.69 -7.59
N VAL A 184 -23.69 12.80 -8.07
CA VAL A 184 -22.92 13.96 -8.58
C VAL A 184 -22.03 14.54 -7.49
N SER A 185 -22.60 14.78 -6.30
CA SER A 185 -21.85 15.27 -5.15
C SER A 185 -20.69 14.34 -4.82
N TRP A 186 -20.94 13.03 -4.74
CA TRP A 186 -19.93 12.02 -4.45
C TRP A 186 -18.84 11.95 -5.53
N LEU A 187 -19.17 11.97 -6.82
CA LEU A 187 -18.20 11.97 -7.92
C LEU A 187 -17.34 13.24 -7.95
N THR A 188 -17.91 14.40 -7.60
CA THR A 188 -17.24 15.70 -7.72
C THR A 188 -16.56 16.18 -6.44
N THR A 189 -16.83 15.55 -5.30
CA THR A 189 -16.13 15.85 -4.05
C THR A 189 -14.64 15.53 -4.22
N ASP A 190 -13.79 16.52 -4.00
CA ASP A 190 -12.34 16.32 -3.98
C ASP A 190 -11.97 15.51 -2.73
N ASP A 191 -11.64 14.26 -2.95
CA ASP A 191 -11.34 13.32 -1.88
C ASP A 191 -9.86 13.33 -1.53
N ASN A 192 -9.58 13.65 -0.26
CA ASN A 192 -8.25 13.42 0.34
C ASN A 192 -7.97 11.93 0.60
N SER A 193 -8.91 11.02 0.29
CA SER A 193 -8.79 9.59 0.58
C SER A 193 -7.58 8.96 -0.08
N ARG A 194 -7.17 9.48 -1.22
CA ARG A 194 -6.01 8.97 -1.94
C ARG A 194 -4.68 9.36 -1.31
N THR A 195 -4.60 10.53 -0.70
CA THR A 195 -3.45 10.91 0.14
C THR A 195 -3.37 9.99 1.37
N ALA A 196 -4.53 9.64 1.94
CA ALA A 196 -4.60 8.68 3.05
C ALA A 196 -4.23 7.25 2.60
N GLU A 197 -4.67 6.79 1.42
CA GLU A 197 -4.28 5.48 0.88
C GLU A 197 -2.79 5.43 0.50
N GLN A 198 -2.24 6.51 -0.06
CA GLN A 198 -0.80 6.63 -0.31
C GLN A 198 0.00 6.70 0.98
N GLU A 199 -0.48 7.43 1.99
CA GLU A 199 0.10 7.47 3.33
C GLU A 199 -0.01 6.11 4.02
N ASP A 200 -1.14 5.40 3.88
CA ASP A 200 -1.32 4.04 4.37
C ASP A 200 -0.36 3.06 3.67
N ALA A 201 -0.14 3.20 2.35
CA ALA A 201 0.82 2.38 1.61
C ALA A 201 2.27 2.67 2.00
N LEU A 202 2.64 3.93 2.14
CA LEU A 202 3.97 4.33 2.63
C LEU A 202 4.16 3.90 4.09
N GLY A 203 3.13 4.04 4.92
CA GLY A 203 3.11 3.53 6.28
C GLY A 203 3.29 2.03 6.35
N PHE A 204 2.67 1.28 5.44
CA PHE A 204 2.86 -0.16 5.29
C PHE A 204 4.30 -0.51 4.92
N LEU A 205 4.86 0.12 3.88
CA LEU A 205 6.24 -0.11 3.47
C LEU A 205 7.22 0.24 4.60
N LYS A 206 6.95 1.31 5.34
CA LYS A 206 7.73 1.67 6.52
C LYS A 206 7.60 0.61 7.63
N SER A 207 6.40 0.12 7.91
CA SER A 207 6.20 -0.92 8.92
C SER A 207 6.90 -2.24 8.57
N ILE A 208 7.03 -2.56 7.28
CA ILE A 208 7.84 -3.70 6.82
C ILE A 208 9.32 -3.47 7.11
N ASN A 209 9.83 -2.27 6.81
CA ASN A 209 11.24 -1.93 7.03
C ASN A 209 11.61 -1.90 8.50
N ASP A 210 10.71 -1.38 9.35
CA ASP A 210 10.91 -1.27 10.80
C ASP A 210 10.58 -2.55 11.57
N PHE A 211 10.05 -3.59 10.87
CA PHE A 211 9.62 -4.82 11.51
C PHE A 211 10.81 -5.65 11.99
N ASP A 212 10.91 -5.79 13.30
CA ASP A 212 11.90 -6.66 13.94
C ASP A 212 11.40 -8.11 13.99
N PHE A 213 11.80 -8.89 12.99
CA PHE A 213 11.45 -10.31 12.90
C PHE A 213 11.97 -11.10 14.11
N GLY A 214 13.15 -10.75 14.63
CA GLY A 214 13.74 -11.44 15.81
C GLY A 214 12.88 -11.22 17.05
N ALA A 215 12.61 -9.97 17.38
CA ALA A 215 11.75 -9.62 18.52
C ALA A 215 10.32 -10.17 18.38
N PHE A 216 9.79 -10.19 17.16
CA PHE A 216 8.47 -10.77 16.88
C PHE A 216 8.45 -12.28 17.21
N TYR A 217 9.39 -13.05 16.67
CA TYR A 217 9.45 -14.50 16.93
C TYR A 217 9.73 -14.83 18.39
N GLU A 218 10.60 -14.07 19.07
CA GLU A 218 10.86 -14.24 20.50
C GLU A 218 9.61 -13.99 21.37
N ASN A 219 8.85 -12.93 21.06
CA ASN A 219 7.64 -12.60 21.79
C ASN A 219 6.56 -13.68 21.59
N VAL A 220 6.36 -14.12 20.35
CA VAL A 220 5.38 -15.17 20.03
C VAL A 220 5.76 -16.49 20.69
N HIS A 221 7.05 -16.88 20.68
CA HIS A 221 7.51 -18.08 21.37
C HIS A 221 7.29 -18.03 22.89
N ARG A 222 7.51 -16.89 23.52
CA ARG A 222 7.32 -16.71 24.96
C ARG A 222 5.85 -16.90 25.36
N GLU A 223 4.92 -16.40 24.56
CA GLU A 223 3.49 -16.51 24.83
C GLU A 223 2.92 -17.89 24.45
N SER A 224 3.45 -18.55 23.42
CA SER A 224 3.00 -19.90 23.02
C SER A 224 3.27 -20.93 24.11
N THR A 225 4.37 -20.80 24.84
CA THR A 225 4.71 -21.72 25.94
C THR A 225 3.75 -21.65 27.13
N SER A 226 3.05 -20.53 27.32
CA SER A 226 2.12 -20.34 28.45
C SER A 226 0.69 -20.85 28.18
N CYS A 227 0.29 -21.05 26.91
CA CYS A 227 -1.09 -21.40 26.55
C CYS A 227 -1.30 -22.87 26.10
N SER A 228 -0.26 -23.70 26.02
CA SER A 228 -0.29 -24.95 25.24
C SER A 228 -1.04 -26.13 25.85
N ASN A 229 -1.16 -26.23 27.18
CA ASN A 229 -1.54 -27.50 27.81
C ASN A 229 -3.01 -27.95 27.63
N LEU A 230 -3.98 -27.07 27.68
CA LEU A 230 -5.41 -27.43 27.52
C LEU A 230 -5.79 -27.72 26.06
N THR A 231 -5.27 -26.92 25.14
CA THR A 231 -5.48 -27.07 23.70
C THR A 231 -4.87 -28.36 23.16
N ASP A 232 -3.75 -28.83 23.75
CA ASP A 232 -3.08 -30.06 23.38
C ASP A 232 -3.89 -31.29 23.70
N THR A 233 -4.53 -31.33 24.88
CA THR A 233 -5.35 -32.45 25.28
C THR A 233 -6.52 -32.64 24.34
N HIS A 234 -7.22 -31.56 24.02
CA HIS A 234 -8.38 -31.60 23.12
C HIS A 234 -7.98 -31.96 21.69
N ALA A 235 -6.87 -31.37 21.16
CA ALA A 235 -6.37 -31.74 19.85
C ALA A 235 -5.93 -33.20 19.74
N ARG A 236 -5.33 -33.78 20.79
CA ARG A 236 -4.99 -35.20 20.85
C ARG A 236 -6.24 -36.10 20.87
N GLU A 237 -7.31 -35.69 21.54
CA GLU A 237 -8.60 -36.40 21.54
C GLU A 237 -9.16 -36.46 20.11
N PHE A 238 -9.18 -35.36 19.37
CA PHE A 238 -9.59 -35.34 17.97
C PHE A 238 -8.77 -36.29 17.09
N LEU A 239 -7.46 -36.40 17.34
CA LEU A 239 -6.60 -37.31 16.59
C LEU A 239 -6.79 -38.77 16.94
N GLN A 240 -7.14 -39.08 18.21
CA GLN A 240 -7.38 -40.45 18.70
C GLN A 240 -8.78 -40.94 18.34
N HIS A 241 -9.78 -40.07 18.42
CA HIS A 241 -11.20 -40.36 18.21
C HIS A 241 -11.78 -39.43 17.14
N PRO A 242 -11.66 -39.79 15.85
CA PRO A 242 -12.14 -38.93 14.75
C PRO A 242 -13.63 -38.64 14.88
N HIS A 243 -13.96 -37.35 14.97
CA HIS A 243 -15.33 -36.85 15.10
C HIS A 243 -15.46 -35.45 14.51
N ALA A 244 -16.65 -34.88 14.62
CA ALA A 244 -16.93 -33.52 14.22
C ALA A 244 -17.61 -32.75 15.36
N GLU A 245 -17.21 -31.49 15.51
CA GLU A 245 -17.81 -30.54 16.44
C GLU A 245 -18.35 -29.32 15.71
N LEU A 246 -19.42 -28.74 16.25
CA LEU A 246 -20.03 -27.51 15.81
C LEU A 246 -19.77 -26.42 16.84
N ALA A 247 -19.37 -25.27 16.37
CA ALA A 247 -19.18 -24.09 17.18
C ALA A 247 -19.87 -22.88 16.52
N TYR A 248 -20.24 -21.89 17.30
CA TYR A 248 -21.07 -20.79 16.85
C TYR A 248 -20.45 -19.44 17.23
N ALA A 249 -20.78 -18.42 16.44
CA ALA A 249 -20.38 -17.03 16.65
C ALA A 249 -18.85 -16.83 16.65
N VAL A 250 -18.39 -15.68 17.14
CA VAL A 250 -16.97 -15.26 17.13
C VAL A 250 -16.10 -16.16 17.99
N GLU A 251 -16.56 -16.49 19.19
CA GLU A 251 -15.84 -17.36 20.13
C GLU A 251 -15.65 -18.76 19.56
N GLY A 252 -16.70 -19.31 18.95
CA GLY A 252 -16.64 -20.61 18.29
C GLY A 252 -15.70 -20.61 17.08
N MET A 253 -15.67 -19.54 16.31
CA MET A 253 -14.70 -19.35 15.24
C MET A 253 -13.27 -19.36 15.78
N ARG A 254 -13.00 -18.55 16.79
CA ARG A 254 -11.67 -18.40 17.39
C ARG A 254 -11.15 -19.72 17.95
N GLU A 255 -11.99 -20.45 18.67
CA GLU A 255 -11.63 -21.73 19.26
C GLU A 255 -11.34 -22.78 18.19
N THR A 256 -12.23 -22.93 17.20
CA THR A 256 -12.06 -23.93 16.13
C THR A 256 -10.82 -23.66 15.26
N TYR A 257 -10.42 -22.38 15.06
CA TYR A 257 -9.20 -22.03 14.34
C TYR A 257 -7.96 -22.50 15.11
N LEU A 258 -7.87 -22.18 16.40
CA LEU A 258 -6.75 -22.62 17.24
C LEU A 258 -6.67 -24.14 17.33
N GLN A 259 -7.81 -24.82 17.47
CA GLN A 259 -7.88 -26.29 17.49
C GLN A 259 -7.41 -26.91 16.18
N LEU A 260 -7.84 -26.38 15.03
CA LEU A 260 -7.38 -26.87 13.73
C LEU A 260 -5.85 -26.76 13.61
N TYR A 261 -5.29 -25.61 13.96
CA TYR A 261 -3.83 -25.40 13.90
C TYR A 261 -3.10 -26.34 14.83
N ARG A 262 -3.62 -26.55 16.02
CA ARG A 262 -3.03 -27.49 16.97
C ARG A 262 -3.10 -28.94 16.50
N ILE A 263 -4.21 -29.37 15.92
CA ILE A 263 -4.33 -30.70 15.30
C ILE A 263 -3.34 -30.84 14.15
N ALA A 264 -3.21 -29.81 13.31
CA ALA A 264 -2.29 -29.82 12.18
C ALA A 264 -0.83 -29.92 12.64
N SER A 265 -0.41 -29.16 13.67
CA SER A 265 0.97 -29.20 14.19
C SER A 265 1.32 -30.51 14.91
N LEU A 266 0.38 -31.13 15.61
CA LEU A 266 0.59 -32.38 16.34
C LEU A 266 0.49 -33.63 15.46
N SER A 267 -0.11 -33.55 14.30
CA SER A 267 -0.33 -34.71 13.44
C SER A 267 0.89 -35.00 12.55
N PRO A 268 1.50 -36.19 12.67
CA PRO A 268 2.63 -36.56 11.79
C PRO A 268 2.20 -36.74 10.32
N LYS A 269 0.92 -36.76 10.04
CA LYS A 269 0.38 -36.85 8.67
C LYS A 269 0.28 -35.51 7.98
N SER A 270 0.21 -34.39 8.74
CA SER A 270 0.08 -33.08 8.16
C SER A 270 1.38 -32.65 7.45
N ARG A 271 1.26 -32.31 6.18
CA ARG A 271 2.33 -31.73 5.35
C ARG A 271 1.92 -30.41 4.77
N GLU A 272 0.62 -30.23 4.60
CA GLU A 272 0.02 -29.06 3.98
C GLU A 272 -1.18 -28.60 4.79
N LEU A 273 -1.37 -27.29 4.83
CA LEU A 273 -2.54 -26.64 5.37
C LEU A 273 -3.05 -25.62 4.35
N PHE A 274 -4.26 -25.82 3.88
CA PHE A 274 -4.95 -24.87 3.02
C PHE A 274 -5.81 -23.93 3.87
N ILE A 275 -5.72 -22.62 3.59
CA ILE A 275 -6.48 -21.57 4.29
C ILE A 275 -7.17 -20.69 3.24
N CYS A 276 -8.48 -20.64 3.28
CA CYS A 276 -9.29 -19.69 2.50
C CYS A 276 -10.38 -19.11 3.40
N SER A 277 -10.33 -17.81 3.64
CA SER A 277 -11.31 -17.13 4.49
C SER A 277 -11.83 -15.84 3.86
N GLY A 278 -13.14 -15.76 3.69
CA GLY A 278 -13.87 -14.54 3.37
C GLY A 278 -14.35 -13.75 4.59
N LEU A 279 -14.11 -14.25 5.81
CA LEU A 279 -14.55 -13.60 7.05
C LEU A 279 -13.81 -12.28 7.29
N PRO A 280 -14.46 -11.28 7.93
CA PRO A 280 -13.82 -9.99 8.23
C PRO A 280 -12.55 -10.15 9.08
N MET A 281 -11.50 -9.42 8.72
CA MET A 281 -10.23 -9.46 9.45
C MET A 281 -10.31 -8.73 10.81
N ASP A 282 -11.20 -7.77 10.95
CA ASP A 282 -11.32 -6.97 12.17
C ASP A 282 -11.68 -7.82 13.39
N GLU A 283 -12.44 -8.89 13.19
CA GLU A 283 -12.77 -9.85 14.27
C GLU A 283 -11.58 -10.73 14.68
N LEU A 284 -10.63 -10.94 13.78
CA LEU A 284 -9.36 -11.60 14.09
C LEU A 284 -8.37 -10.66 14.77
N LEU A 285 -8.37 -9.38 14.41
CA LEU A 285 -7.40 -8.39 14.84
C LEU A 285 -7.87 -7.52 16.01
N GLY A 286 -9.18 -7.45 16.26
CA GLY A 286 -9.80 -6.59 17.28
C GLY A 286 -9.43 -6.98 18.71
N ASP A 287 -8.98 -8.22 18.92
CA ASP A 287 -8.51 -8.74 20.20
C ASP A 287 -7.02 -9.09 20.11
N GLY A 288 -6.17 -8.24 20.68
CA GLY A 288 -4.72 -8.43 20.65
C GLY A 288 -4.25 -9.72 21.30
N ALA A 289 -4.93 -10.19 22.36
CA ALA A 289 -4.60 -11.45 23.03
C ALA A 289 -4.93 -12.65 22.12
N TYR A 290 -6.07 -12.60 21.44
CA TYR A 290 -6.41 -13.63 20.47
C TYR A 290 -5.44 -13.63 19.28
N TYR A 291 -5.12 -12.47 18.73
CA TYR A 291 -4.16 -12.33 17.63
C TYR A 291 -2.82 -12.96 17.96
N THR A 292 -2.28 -12.72 19.15
CA THR A 292 -1.01 -13.31 19.59
C THR A 292 -1.11 -14.85 19.68
N ARG A 293 -2.20 -15.39 20.26
CA ARG A 293 -2.45 -16.84 20.34
C ARG A 293 -2.60 -17.47 18.94
N TRP A 294 -3.33 -16.81 18.05
CA TRP A 294 -3.52 -17.24 16.67
C TRP A 294 -2.19 -17.29 15.90
N THR A 295 -1.37 -16.25 16.03
CA THR A 295 -0.05 -16.18 15.40
C THR A 295 0.88 -17.26 15.94
N ALA A 296 0.90 -17.47 17.27
CA ALA A 296 1.68 -18.52 17.90
C ALA A 296 1.29 -19.92 17.39
N ALA A 297 0.00 -20.21 17.35
CA ALA A 297 -0.51 -21.49 16.87
C ALA A 297 -0.15 -21.76 15.39
N LEU A 298 -0.17 -20.71 14.56
CA LEU A 298 0.22 -20.82 13.16
C LEU A 298 1.74 -20.99 12.98
N LEU A 299 2.56 -20.30 13.79
CA LEU A 299 4.01 -20.54 13.81
C LEU A 299 4.36 -21.95 14.26
N ASP A 300 3.64 -22.53 15.22
CA ASP A 300 3.79 -23.95 15.62
C ASP A 300 3.50 -24.89 14.42
N VAL A 301 2.48 -24.59 13.62
CA VAL A 301 2.20 -25.33 12.37
C VAL A 301 3.39 -25.25 11.41
N LEU A 302 3.90 -24.05 11.14
CA LEU A 302 5.04 -23.86 10.23
C LEU A 302 6.32 -24.53 10.76
N SER A 303 6.58 -24.43 12.07
CA SER A 303 7.74 -25.04 12.74
C SER A 303 7.67 -26.57 12.72
N SER A 304 6.46 -27.17 12.67
CA SER A 304 6.28 -28.61 12.49
C SER A 304 6.55 -29.11 11.05
N GLY A 305 6.91 -28.20 10.14
CA GLY A 305 7.21 -28.49 8.73
C GLY A 305 5.99 -28.57 7.82
N VAL A 306 4.84 -28.05 8.26
CA VAL A 306 3.61 -27.96 7.46
C VAL A 306 3.67 -26.71 6.59
N HIS A 307 3.53 -26.89 5.28
CA HIS A 307 3.43 -25.80 4.33
C HIS A 307 2.01 -25.23 4.27
N VAL A 308 1.86 -23.91 4.23
CA VAL A 308 0.56 -23.25 4.18
C VAL A 308 0.29 -22.65 2.82
N SER A 309 -0.81 -23.04 2.19
CA SER A 309 -1.38 -22.38 1.00
C SER A 309 -2.53 -21.47 1.42
N LEU A 310 -2.37 -20.16 1.22
CA LEU A 310 -3.31 -19.14 1.68
C LEU A 310 -3.99 -18.43 0.52
N ILE A 311 -5.31 -18.44 0.48
CA ILE A 311 -6.08 -17.63 -0.48
C ILE A 311 -6.44 -16.28 0.13
N HIS A 312 -5.94 -15.21 -0.47
CA HIS A 312 -6.33 -13.84 -0.15
C HIS A 312 -7.60 -13.43 -0.89
N ASN A 313 -8.52 -12.82 -0.17
CA ASN A 313 -9.67 -12.15 -0.77
C ASN A 313 -9.30 -10.71 -1.12
N LEU A 314 -9.20 -10.40 -2.43
CA LEU A 314 -8.88 -9.06 -2.94
C LEU A 314 -10.13 -8.18 -3.15
N ASP A 315 -11.35 -8.69 -2.93
CA ASP A 315 -12.61 -7.91 -3.01
C ASP A 315 -12.85 -7.06 -1.75
N ARG A 316 -11.85 -6.92 -0.90
CA ARG A 316 -11.88 -6.10 0.31
C ARG A 316 -11.50 -4.66 0.03
N SER A 317 -11.78 -3.76 0.98
CA SER A 317 -11.24 -2.42 0.93
C SER A 317 -9.71 -2.44 0.94
N TYR A 318 -9.09 -1.45 0.29
CA TYR A 318 -7.62 -1.33 0.23
C TYR A 318 -6.99 -1.39 1.64
N ARG A 319 -7.61 -0.73 2.62
CA ARG A 319 -7.17 -0.73 4.02
C ARG A 319 -7.20 -2.12 4.66
N GLU A 320 -8.23 -2.92 4.38
CA GLU A 320 -8.29 -4.31 4.87
C GLU A 320 -7.23 -5.20 4.21
N ILE A 321 -6.98 -5.00 2.91
CA ILE A 321 -5.91 -5.72 2.19
C ILE A 321 -4.55 -5.41 2.82
N ILE A 322 -4.23 -4.13 3.03
CA ILE A 322 -2.97 -3.72 3.68
C ILE A 322 -2.85 -4.31 5.08
N ARG A 323 -3.89 -4.23 5.91
CA ARG A 323 -3.89 -4.85 7.25
C ARG A 323 -3.66 -6.35 7.19
N SER A 324 -4.32 -7.03 6.26
CA SER A 324 -4.11 -8.46 6.03
C SER A 324 -2.66 -8.77 5.66
N LEU A 325 -2.05 -7.99 4.76
CA LEU A 325 -0.66 -8.17 4.37
C LEU A 325 0.31 -7.95 5.55
N VAL A 326 0.10 -6.92 6.37
CA VAL A 326 0.92 -6.67 7.58
C VAL A 326 0.92 -7.88 8.51
N VAL A 327 -0.27 -8.48 8.72
CA VAL A 327 -0.44 -9.66 9.60
C VAL A 327 0.28 -10.89 9.06
N TRP A 328 0.21 -11.11 7.75
CA TRP A 328 0.79 -12.29 7.11
C TRP A 328 2.27 -12.16 6.76
N LEU A 329 2.79 -10.93 6.68
CA LEU A 329 4.16 -10.68 6.26
C LEU A 329 5.22 -11.43 7.07
N PRO A 330 5.17 -11.46 8.43
CA PRO A 330 6.12 -12.24 9.22
C PRO A 330 6.08 -13.74 8.88
N LEU A 331 4.90 -14.23 8.54
CA LEU A 331 4.70 -15.64 8.19
C LEU A 331 5.23 -15.95 6.77
N TYR A 332 5.11 -15.01 5.83
CA TYR A 332 5.73 -15.16 4.50
C TYR A 332 7.25 -15.23 4.59
N ALA A 333 7.86 -14.48 5.50
CA ALA A 333 9.31 -14.50 5.71
C ALA A 333 9.86 -15.87 6.15
N THR A 334 9.01 -16.76 6.64
CA THR A 334 9.39 -18.16 6.94
C THR A 334 9.67 -19.00 5.69
N GLY A 335 9.21 -18.57 4.52
CA GLY A 335 9.23 -19.34 3.27
C GLY A 335 8.30 -20.55 3.24
N MET A 336 7.50 -20.76 4.31
CA MET A 336 6.58 -21.89 4.47
C MET A 336 5.13 -21.53 4.15
N VAL A 337 4.85 -20.29 3.73
CA VAL A 337 3.51 -19.82 3.35
C VAL A 337 3.52 -19.33 1.92
N THR A 338 2.67 -19.89 1.07
CA THR A 338 2.47 -19.43 -0.30
C THR A 338 1.12 -18.73 -0.43
N PRO A 339 1.12 -17.41 -0.72
CA PRO A 339 -0.11 -16.65 -0.92
C PRO A 339 -0.62 -16.76 -2.35
N TYR A 340 -1.94 -16.95 -2.47
CA TYR A 340 -2.68 -16.99 -3.72
C TYR A 340 -3.87 -16.03 -3.68
N TYR A 341 -4.50 -15.77 -4.83
CA TYR A 341 -5.76 -15.08 -4.94
C TYR A 341 -6.63 -15.70 -6.05
N LEU A 342 -7.93 -15.46 -5.95
CA LEU A 342 -8.91 -15.84 -6.97
C LEU A 342 -9.35 -14.59 -7.74
N GLU A 343 -9.45 -14.70 -9.06
CA GLU A 343 -10.08 -13.66 -9.89
C GLU A 343 -11.59 -13.85 -9.93
N GLY A 344 -12.35 -12.76 -9.94
CA GLY A 344 -13.80 -12.75 -10.11
C GLY A 344 -14.54 -12.14 -8.92
N VAL A 345 -15.85 -12.11 -9.05
CA VAL A 345 -16.74 -11.58 -8.01
C VAL A 345 -17.02 -12.69 -7.01
N HIS A 346 -16.65 -12.48 -5.76
CA HIS A 346 -16.97 -13.40 -4.67
C HIS A 346 -18.36 -13.11 -4.12
N ASP A 347 -19.00 -14.16 -3.59
CA ASP A 347 -20.29 -14.05 -2.94
C ASP A 347 -20.18 -13.10 -1.72
N ARG A 348 -20.97 -12.03 -1.74
CA ARG A 348 -20.98 -11.04 -0.64
C ARG A 348 -22.03 -11.36 0.42
N ILE A 349 -22.94 -12.29 0.14
CA ILE A 349 -23.98 -12.69 1.07
C ILE A 349 -23.45 -13.72 2.04
N PHE A 350 -22.75 -14.75 1.51
CA PHE A 350 -22.20 -15.83 2.32
C PHE A 350 -20.69 -15.66 2.49
N ARG A 351 -20.25 -15.34 3.69
CA ARG A 351 -18.83 -15.35 4.05
C ARG A 351 -18.45 -16.73 4.53
N ARG A 352 -17.45 -17.33 3.91
CA ARG A 352 -17.04 -18.71 4.18
C ARG A 352 -15.60 -18.78 4.64
N ALA A 353 -15.35 -19.72 5.55
CA ALA A 353 -14.02 -20.16 5.93
C ALA A 353 -13.87 -21.64 5.53
N HIS A 354 -12.79 -21.95 4.82
CA HIS A 354 -12.45 -23.30 4.41
C HIS A 354 -10.96 -23.52 4.69
N PHE A 355 -10.68 -24.25 5.76
CA PHE A 355 -9.33 -24.61 6.14
C PHE A 355 -9.24 -26.12 6.19
N VAL A 356 -8.16 -26.68 5.65
CA VAL A 356 -7.99 -28.14 5.66
C VAL A 356 -6.51 -28.52 5.66
N SER A 357 -6.17 -29.45 6.56
CA SER A 357 -4.89 -30.17 6.58
C SER A 357 -5.10 -31.63 6.18
N ASN A 358 -4.03 -32.43 6.24
CA ASN A 358 -4.16 -33.88 6.05
C ASN A 358 -4.83 -34.59 7.24
N ALA A 359 -5.04 -33.90 8.36
CA ALA A 359 -5.58 -34.49 9.60
C ALA A 359 -6.95 -33.96 10.01
N ALA A 360 -7.26 -32.71 9.64
CA ALA A 360 -8.49 -32.04 10.04
C ALA A 360 -8.98 -31.07 8.98
N ALA A 361 -10.28 -30.81 8.98
CA ALA A 361 -10.91 -29.78 8.16
C ALA A 361 -11.83 -28.91 9.00
N LEU A 362 -11.86 -27.62 8.69
CA LEU A 362 -12.77 -26.63 9.23
C LEU A 362 -13.54 -25.97 8.10
N TYR A 363 -14.83 -25.97 8.22
CA TYR A 363 -15.72 -25.22 7.35
C TYR A 363 -16.61 -24.32 8.20
N GLY A 364 -16.61 -23.03 7.90
CA GLY A 364 -17.46 -22.04 8.54
C GLY A 364 -18.22 -21.20 7.53
N GLU A 365 -19.38 -20.70 7.94
CA GLU A 365 -20.20 -19.81 7.13
C GLU A 365 -20.91 -18.80 8.04
N CYS A 366 -20.97 -17.55 7.61
CA CYS A 366 -21.84 -16.52 8.17
C CYS A 366 -22.51 -15.70 7.07
N ILE A 367 -23.55 -14.96 7.40
CA ILE A 367 -24.31 -14.11 6.48
C ILE A 367 -23.81 -12.66 6.64
N GLY A 368 -23.38 -12.07 5.53
CA GLY A 368 -22.79 -10.72 5.54
C GLY A 368 -21.49 -10.67 6.32
N ASP A 369 -21.22 -9.53 6.93
CA ASP A 369 -20.01 -9.29 7.74
C ASP A 369 -20.25 -9.52 9.26
N ASP A 370 -21.43 -10.02 9.63
CA ASP A 370 -21.79 -10.33 11.01
C ASP A 370 -21.44 -11.78 11.36
N ILE A 371 -20.30 -11.98 12.02
CA ILE A 371 -19.86 -13.32 12.46
C ILE A 371 -20.70 -13.86 13.62
N SER A 372 -21.48 -13.03 14.32
CA SER A 372 -22.33 -13.49 15.43
C SER A 372 -23.37 -14.53 15.00
N ASN A 373 -23.76 -14.53 13.72
CA ASN A 373 -24.65 -15.54 13.13
C ASN A 373 -23.88 -16.76 12.55
N GLY A 374 -22.57 -16.80 12.71
CA GLY A 374 -21.70 -17.79 12.09
C GLY A 374 -21.80 -19.17 12.74
N MET A 375 -21.67 -20.20 11.90
CA MET A 375 -21.54 -21.60 12.31
C MET A 375 -20.20 -22.14 11.76
N HIS A 376 -19.45 -22.82 12.60
CA HIS A 376 -18.16 -23.41 12.28
C HIS A 376 -18.17 -24.89 12.62
N ARG A 377 -17.74 -25.72 11.67
CA ARG A 377 -17.63 -27.17 11.86
C ARG A 377 -16.15 -27.57 11.74
N LEU A 378 -15.59 -28.06 12.83
CA LEU A 378 -14.29 -28.71 12.86
C LEU A 378 -14.49 -30.23 12.81
N THR A 379 -13.72 -30.95 11.98
CA THR A 379 -13.79 -32.38 11.85
C THR A 379 -12.45 -33.04 11.57
N THR A 380 -12.26 -34.23 12.16
CA THR A 380 -11.15 -35.14 11.86
C THR A 380 -11.63 -36.45 11.21
N GLU A 381 -12.94 -36.56 10.89
CA GLU A 381 -13.48 -37.68 10.17
C GLU A 381 -12.81 -37.85 8.81
N PRO A 382 -12.21 -39.03 8.52
CA PRO A 382 -11.38 -39.19 7.32
C PRO A 382 -12.12 -38.93 5.99
N GLN A 383 -13.41 -39.23 5.93
CA GLN A 383 -14.22 -39.01 4.73
C GLN A 383 -14.49 -37.51 4.52
N SER A 384 -14.83 -36.81 5.60
CA SER A 384 -15.05 -35.35 5.59
C SER A 384 -13.76 -34.60 5.24
N VAL A 385 -12.62 -34.97 5.84
CA VAL A 385 -11.32 -34.36 5.55
C VAL A 385 -10.97 -34.52 4.08
N ARG A 386 -11.07 -35.73 3.50
CA ARG A 386 -10.81 -35.97 2.07
C ARG A 386 -11.73 -35.16 1.16
N TYR A 387 -12.99 -34.99 1.53
CA TYR A 387 -13.92 -34.16 0.78
C TYR A 387 -13.47 -32.69 0.73
N TYR A 388 -13.07 -32.13 1.88
CA TYR A 388 -12.60 -30.75 1.95
C TYR A 388 -11.22 -30.56 1.31
N GLN A 389 -10.32 -31.55 1.37
CA GLN A 389 -9.06 -31.54 0.63
C GLN A 389 -9.30 -31.40 -0.89
N ARG A 390 -10.21 -32.24 -1.43
CA ARG A 390 -10.53 -32.15 -2.86
C ARG A 390 -11.14 -30.81 -3.25
N LYS A 391 -11.91 -30.16 -2.35
CA LYS A 391 -12.36 -28.78 -2.58
C LYS A 391 -11.19 -27.78 -2.60
N ALA A 392 -10.25 -27.92 -1.69
CA ALA A 392 -9.06 -27.06 -1.64
C ALA A 392 -8.21 -27.19 -2.91
N GLU A 393 -8.01 -28.42 -3.41
CA GLU A 393 -7.33 -28.68 -4.68
C GLU A 393 -8.02 -27.95 -5.84
N ILE A 394 -9.34 -28.06 -5.96
CA ILE A 394 -10.12 -27.37 -6.99
C ILE A 394 -9.97 -25.85 -6.89
N ILE A 395 -9.97 -25.30 -5.67
CA ILE A 395 -9.78 -23.86 -5.45
C ILE A 395 -8.38 -23.44 -5.88
N LEU A 396 -7.34 -24.21 -5.51
CA LEU A 396 -5.96 -23.92 -5.87
C LEU A 396 -5.71 -24.01 -7.38
N ASP A 397 -6.35 -24.94 -8.08
CA ASP A 397 -6.27 -25.04 -9.54
C ASP A 397 -6.79 -23.78 -10.27
N HIS A 398 -7.68 -23.03 -9.64
CA HIS A 398 -8.23 -21.78 -10.17
C HIS A 398 -7.53 -20.53 -9.59
N ALA A 399 -6.67 -20.71 -8.60
CA ALA A 399 -6.00 -19.61 -7.92
C ALA A 399 -4.73 -19.20 -8.67
N LYS A 400 -4.38 -17.92 -8.54
CA LYS A 400 -3.13 -17.37 -9.07
C LYS A 400 -2.22 -16.99 -7.91
N PRO A 401 -0.89 -17.15 -8.06
CA PRO A 401 0.06 -16.65 -7.07
C PRO A 401 -0.13 -15.14 -6.85
N LEU A 402 -0.20 -14.72 -5.59
CA LEU A 402 -0.30 -13.30 -5.22
C LEU A 402 1.06 -12.61 -5.24
N MET A 403 2.12 -13.35 -4.99
CA MET A 403 3.49 -12.85 -4.89
C MET A 403 4.43 -13.81 -5.61
N ASP A 404 5.47 -13.25 -6.23
CA ASP A 404 6.65 -14.00 -6.60
C ASP A 404 7.58 -14.05 -5.39
N VAL A 405 8.04 -15.22 -4.99
CA VAL A 405 8.96 -15.41 -3.86
C VAL A 405 10.32 -15.82 -4.39
N TYR A 406 11.36 -15.08 -4.00
CA TYR A 406 12.74 -15.34 -4.41
C TYR A 406 13.61 -15.63 -3.19
N THR A 407 14.41 -16.66 -3.28
CA THR A 407 15.39 -17.05 -2.26
C THR A 407 16.82 -16.81 -2.78
N ALA A 408 17.82 -17.03 -1.96
CA ALA A 408 19.22 -16.93 -2.37
C ALA A 408 19.59 -17.82 -3.59
N LYS A 409 18.78 -18.82 -3.90
CA LYS A 409 18.96 -19.69 -5.09
C LYS A 409 18.38 -19.07 -6.36
N ASP A 410 17.50 -18.08 -6.22
CA ASP A 410 16.69 -17.53 -7.31
C ASP A 410 17.17 -16.15 -7.79
N VAL A 411 18.38 -15.73 -7.39
CA VAL A 411 18.95 -14.38 -7.69
C VAL A 411 18.83 -14.03 -9.17
N GLY A 412 19.19 -14.95 -10.07
CA GLY A 412 19.11 -14.68 -11.51
C GLY A 412 17.68 -14.50 -12.02
N CYS A 413 16.70 -15.19 -11.41
CA CYS A 413 15.28 -15.02 -11.73
C CYS A 413 14.77 -13.67 -11.23
N PHE A 414 15.20 -13.26 -10.02
CA PHE A 414 14.88 -11.95 -9.45
C PHE A 414 15.44 -10.80 -10.30
N GLU A 415 16.73 -10.86 -10.67
CA GLU A 415 17.36 -9.84 -11.52
C GLU A 415 16.65 -9.71 -12.88
N LYS A 416 16.30 -10.85 -13.49
CA LYS A 416 15.50 -10.85 -14.73
C LYS A 416 14.14 -10.18 -14.54
N LYS A 417 13.45 -10.48 -13.42
CA LYS A 417 12.16 -9.86 -13.12
C LYS A 417 12.29 -8.36 -12.90
N MET A 418 13.33 -7.91 -12.19
CA MET A 418 13.60 -6.48 -11.99
C MET A 418 13.89 -5.77 -13.32
N ALA A 419 14.63 -6.40 -14.23
CA ALA A 419 14.87 -5.87 -15.58
C ALA A 419 13.58 -5.77 -16.43
N GLU A 420 12.69 -6.75 -16.33
CA GLU A 420 11.36 -6.71 -16.96
C GLU A 420 10.52 -5.55 -16.41
N LEU A 421 10.49 -5.38 -15.08
CA LEU A 421 9.75 -4.29 -14.42
C LEU A 421 10.30 -2.92 -14.81
N SER A 422 11.61 -2.75 -14.90
CA SER A 422 12.25 -1.48 -15.31
C SER A 422 11.88 -1.06 -16.74
N SER A 423 11.52 -2.02 -17.59
CA SER A 423 11.08 -1.75 -18.97
C SER A 423 9.59 -1.43 -19.08
N THR A 424 8.80 -1.60 -18.01
CA THR A 424 7.37 -1.30 -18.00
C THR A 424 7.12 0.22 -17.92
N ARG A 425 6.00 0.67 -18.48
CA ARG A 425 5.60 2.08 -18.44
C ARG A 425 4.81 2.34 -17.15
N GLY A 426 5.27 3.26 -16.35
CA GLY A 426 4.60 3.65 -15.12
C GLY A 426 5.51 4.51 -14.24
N ASP A 427 4.99 5.07 -13.15
CA ASP A 427 5.81 5.65 -12.10
C ASP A 427 6.44 4.51 -11.29
N ASP A 428 7.70 4.67 -10.90
CA ASP A 428 8.39 3.76 -9.98
C ASP A 428 8.42 4.39 -8.58
N THR A 429 8.12 3.62 -7.57
CA THR A 429 8.20 4.06 -6.17
C THR A 429 9.03 3.07 -5.37
N SER A 430 10.17 3.53 -4.89
CA SER A 430 11.07 2.76 -4.04
C SER A 430 11.13 3.35 -2.63
N TYR A 431 11.12 2.49 -1.61
CA TYR A 431 11.35 2.87 -0.22
C TYR A 431 12.64 2.21 0.28
N LEU A 432 13.62 3.03 0.65
CA LEU A 432 14.97 2.57 0.92
C LEU A 432 15.38 2.84 2.37
N SER A 433 16.04 1.86 2.99
CA SER A 433 16.64 1.97 4.33
C SER A 433 18.10 2.42 4.31
N SER A 434 18.65 2.70 3.13
CA SER A 434 19.98 3.27 2.94
C SER A 434 20.07 3.93 1.56
N LEU A 435 21.19 4.61 1.26
CA LEU A 435 21.39 5.19 -0.06
C LEU A 435 21.41 4.11 -1.15
N PRO A 436 20.81 4.37 -2.32
CA PRO A 436 20.67 3.36 -3.37
C PRO A 436 22.02 2.93 -3.95
N LEU A 437 22.25 1.64 -4.05
CA LEU A 437 23.54 1.07 -4.47
C LEU A 437 23.93 1.50 -5.89
N PHE A 438 22.96 1.73 -6.77
CA PHE A 438 23.22 2.15 -8.16
C PHE A 438 23.82 3.56 -8.30
N THR A 439 23.72 4.42 -7.28
CA THR A 439 24.35 5.74 -7.29
C THR A 439 25.77 5.73 -6.77
N MET A 440 26.21 4.61 -6.16
CA MET A 440 27.55 4.51 -5.59
C MET A 440 28.62 4.45 -6.67
N PRO A 441 29.70 5.27 -6.58
CA PRO A 441 30.84 5.18 -7.46
C PRO A 441 31.51 3.79 -7.36
N PRO A 442 31.92 3.18 -8.49
CA PRO A 442 32.55 1.85 -8.48
C PRO A 442 33.81 1.78 -7.61
N GLU A 443 34.62 2.85 -7.57
CA GLU A 443 35.84 2.93 -6.78
C GLU A 443 35.54 2.98 -5.28
N LEU A 444 34.48 3.70 -4.89
CA LEU A 444 33.99 3.74 -3.52
C LEU A 444 33.47 2.37 -3.08
N LEU A 445 32.64 1.74 -3.92
CA LEU A 445 32.15 0.39 -3.65
C LEU A 445 33.31 -0.58 -3.46
N GLN A 446 34.33 -0.53 -4.31
CA GLN A 446 35.48 -1.39 -4.19
C GLN A 446 36.20 -1.20 -2.84
N ARG A 447 36.48 0.05 -2.41
CA ARG A 447 37.12 0.33 -1.12
C ARG A 447 36.32 -0.23 0.06
N ILE A 448 34.99 -0.01 0.05
CA ILE A 448 34.10 -0.53 1.09
C ILE A 448 34.15 -2.07 1.15
N LEU A 449 34.08 -2.74 0.01
CA LEU A 449 34.10 -4.20 -0.08
C LEU A 449 35.45 -4.81 0.34
N GLU A 450 36.56 -4.13 0.05
CA GLU A 450 37.92 -4.55 0.49
C GLU A 450 38.05 -4.42 2.01
N ARG A 451 37.61 -3.31 2.58
CA ARG A 451 37.60 -3.07 4.02
C ARG A 451 36.70 -4.03 4.80
N ALA A 452 35.55 -4.39 4.23
CA ALA A 452 34.57 -5.26 4.89
C ALA A 452 35.04 -6.72 5.04
N GLY A 453 36.18 -7.12 4.45
CA GLY A 453 36.72 -8.47 4.60
C GLY A 453 35.88 -9.57 3.95
N LEU A 454 34.96 -9.23 3.03
CA LEU A 454 34.12 -10.19 2.33
C LEU A 454 34.95 -11.11 1.42
N ASP A 455 34.45 -12.32 1.21
CA ASP A 455 35.04 -13.24 0.26
C ASP A 455 34.93 -12.76 -1.19
N ASN A 456 35.65 -13.36 -2.11
CA ASN A 456 35.66 -12.97 -3.52
C ASN A 456 34.29 -13.16 -4.19
N SER A 457 33.53 -14.16 -3.76
CA SER A 457 32.19 -14.47 -4.29
C SER A 457 31.18 -13.38 -3.88
N ALA A 458 31.17 -13.02 -2.59
CA ALA A 458 30.30 -11.96 -2.06
C ALA A 458 30.63 -10.60 -2.71
N ARG A 459 31.93 -10.26 -2.85
CA ARG A 459 32.34 -9.03 -3.55
C ARG A 459 31.88 -9.01 -5.01
N ALA A 460 32.02 -10.14 -5.72
CA ALA A 460 31.58 -10.25 -7.11
C ALA A 460 30.05 -10.06 -7.22
N ARG A 461 29.27 -10.73 -6.34
CA ARG A 461 27.80 -10.58 -6.31
C ARG A 461 27.38 -9.12 -6.11
N LEU A 462 27.95 -8.40 -5.16
CA LEU A 462 27.60 -7.00 -4.90
C LEU A 462 27.93 -6.07 -6.08
N ARG A 463 29.07 -6.29 -6.76
CA ARG A 463 29.42 -5.53 -7.97
C ARG A 463 28.44 -5.79 -9.10
N ILE A 464 28.06 -7.05 -9.32
CA ILE A 464 27.10 -7.45 -10.35
C ILE A 464 25.73 -6.83 -10.03
N SER A 465 25.26 -6.92 -8.77
CA SER A 465 24.00 -6.33 -8.33
C SER A 465 24.00 -4.81 -8.51
N ALA A 466 25.07 -4.11 -8.11
CA ALA A 466 25.18 -2.67 -8.31
C ALA A 466 25.11 -2.26 -9.80
N ALA A 467 25.78 -3.01 -10.67
CA ALA A 467 25.77 -2.78 -12.11
C ALA A 467 24.37 -3.07 -12.71
N ALA A 468 23.72 -4.16 -12.29
CA ALA A 468 22.38 -4.52 -12.74
C ALA A 468 21.33 -3.46 -12.29
N GLN A 469 21.36 -3.03 -11.03
CA GLN A 469 20.48 -1.97 -10.53
C GLN A 469 20.69 -0.67 -11.30
N ARG A 470 21.93 -0.27 -11.58
CA ARG A 470 22.23 0.91 -12.38
C ARG A 470 21.65 0.82 -13.79
N ALA A 471 21.86 -0.30 -14.48
CA ALA A 471 21.32 -0.54 -15.82
C ALA A 471 19.79 -0.50 -15.83
N ASN A 472 19.13 -1.06 -14.80
CA ASN A 472 17.69 -1.04 -14.65
C ASN A 472 17.15 0.39 -14.49
N VAL A 473 17.76 1.20 -13.61
CA VAL A 473 17.34 2.59 -13.39
C VAL A 473 17.62 3.47 -14.61
N GLU A 474 18.76 3.32 -15.27
CA GLU A 474 19.07 4.03 -16.53
C GLU A 474 18.07 3.65 -17.63
N THR A 475 17.69 2.37 -17.72
CA THR A 475 16.65 1.89 -18.63
C THR A 475 15.32 2.57 -18.31
N PHE A 476 14.89 2.55 -17.06
CA PHE A 476 13.67 3.24 -16.61
C PHE A 476 13.70 4.72 -16.99
N LEU A 477 14.74 5.45 -16.62
CA LEU A 477 14.87 6.89 -16.86
C LEU A 477 14.93 7.24 -18.35
N SER A 478 15.49 6.37 -19.19
CA SER A 478 15.57 6.59 -20.65
C SER A 478 14.20 6.46 -21.34
N HIS A 479 13.34 5.57 -20.87
CA HIS A 479 12.02 5.31 -21.45
C HIS A 479 10.91 6.18 -20.82
N SER A 480 11.14 6.76 -19.67
CA SER A 480 10.12 7.35 -18.80
C SER A 480 10.15 8.88 -18.73
N LYS A 481 10.28 9.58 -19.86
CA LYS A 481 10.19 11.06 -19.88
C LYS A 481 8.89 11.65 -19.28
N LYS A 482 7.88 10.81 -18.99
CA LYS A 482 6.57 11.19 -18.46
C LYS A 482 6.25 10.56 -17.10
N HIS A 483 7.12 9.72 -16.57
CA HIS A 483 6.92 9.00 -15.33
C HIS A 483 7.99 9.37 -14.33
N ASP A 484 7.60 9.45 -13.06
CA ASP A 484 8.48 9.86 -11.98
C ASP A 484 9.06 8.63 -11.27
N TYR A 485 10.33 8.71 -10.93
CA TYR A 485 10.98 7.79 -10.00
C TYR A 485 10.90 8.42 -8.60
N ILE A 486 10.12 7.81 -7.71
CA ILE A 486 9.87 8.32 -6.37
C ILE A 486 10.68 7.50 -5.37
N VAL A 487 11.48 8.16 -4.54
CA VAL A 487 12.25 7.49 -3.49
C VAL A 487 11.84 8.02 -2.12
N GLY A 488 11.40 7.11 -1.25
CA GLY A 488 11.22 7.37 0.16
C GLY A 488 12.40 6.82 0.96
N PHE A 489 12.82 7.52 2.03
CA PHE A 489 13.87 7.09 2.93
C PHE A 489 13.35 6.99 4.36
N ASP A 490 13.80 5.95 5.08
CA ASP A 490 13.61 5.87 6.51
C ASP A 490 14.65 6.74 7.24
N GLU A 491 14.18 7.73 8.02
CA GLU A 491 15.06 8.65 8.75
C GLU A 491 15.93 7.96 9.81
N ALA A 492 15.46 6.87 10.41
CA ALA A 492 16.21 6.11 11.41
C ALA A 492 17.42 5.39 10.82
N SER A 493 17.38 5.05 9.55
CA SER A 493 18.48 4.36 8.84
C SER A 493 19.70 5.25 8.60
N PHE A 494 19.62 6.56 8.88
CA PHE A 494 20.72 7.51 8.74
C PHE A 494 21.41 7.83 10.08
N ALA A 495 21.12 7.07 11.13
CA ALA A 495 21.87 7.16 12.38
C ALA A 495 23.34 6.71 12.16
N PRO A 496 24.32 7.32 12.83
CA PRO A 496 25.76 7.04 12.60
C PRO A 496 26.16 5.58 12.79
N ASP A 497 25.44 4.86 13.63
CA ASP A 497 25.63 3.42 13.91
C ASP A 497 24.85 2.50 12.95
N ALA A 498 24.01 3.07 12.09
CA ALA A 498 23.16 2.35 11.15
C ALA A 498 23.59 2.54 9.67
N LEU A 499 24.68 3.29 9.41
CA LEU A 499 25.17 3.53 8.06
C LEU A 499 25.61 2.23 7.41
N ARG A 500 24.86 1.77 6.43
CA ARG A 500 25.11 0.49 5.76
C ARG A 500 24.94 0.59 4.27
N LEU A 501 25.62 -0.30 3.57
CA LEU A 501 25.42 -0.50 2.16
C LEU A 501 24.03 -1.12 1.93
N GLN A 502 23.31 -0.66 0.92
CA GLN A 502 22.09 -1.32 0.48
C GLN A 502 22.45 -2.68 -0.10
N THR A 503 22.22 -3.72 0.67
CA THR A 503 22.33 -5.10 0.22
C THR A 503 20.95 -5.72 0.21
N GLU A 504 20.66 -6.55 -0.77
CA GLU A 504 19.44 -7.34 -0.77
C GLU A 504 19.64 -8.51 0.19
N ARG A 505 19.27 -8.30 1.47
CA ARG A 505 19.49 -9.27 2.55
C ARG A 505 18.97 -10.68 2.24
N ALA A 506 17.94 -10.78 1.39
CA ALA A 506 17.47 -12.09 0.92
C ALA A 506 18.53 -12.89 0.18
N PHE A 507 19.55 -12.22 -0.38
CA PHE A 507 20.61 -12.84 -1.18
C PHE A 507 21.99 -12.76 -0.53
N MET A 508 22.10 -12.05 0.60
CA MET A 508 23.36 -11.90 1.34
C MET A 508 23.11 -11.89 2.85
N GLU A 509 23.83 -12.75 3.57
CA GLU A 509 23.73 -12.83 5.04
C GLU A 509 24.50 -11.70 5.73
N GLU A 510 25.54 -11.14 5.09
CA GLU A 510 26.41 -10.15 5.71
C GLU A 510 25.88 -8.73 5.54
N THR A 511 25.90 -7.97 6.64
CA THR A 511 25.66 -6.53 6.62
C THR A 511 26.98 -5.80 6.43
N VAL A 512 27.08 -5.00 5.37
CA VAL A 512 28.26 -4.19 5.10
C VAL A 512 28.03 -2.79 5.67
N LEU A 513 28.80 -2.43 6.72
CA LEU A 513 28.76 -1.10 7.32
C LEU A 513 29.66 -0.14 6.53
N CYS A 514 29.18 1.10 6.38
CA CYS A 514 29.93 2.19 5.80
C CYS A 514 30.53 3.10 6.88
N GLU A 515 31.73 3.59 6.65
CA GLU A 515 32.27 4.68 7.46
C GLU A 515 31.53 6.00 7.15
N PRO A 516 31.44 6.94 8.11
CA PRO A 516 30.79 8.24 7.85
C PRO A 516 31.33 9.00 6.64
N SER A 517 32.65 8.90 6.38
CA SER A 517 33.29 9.51 5.22
C SER A 517 32.86 8.84 3.90
N GLU A 518 32.82 7.51 3.87
CA GLU A 518 32.35 6.72 2.72
C GLU A 518 30.88 7.02 2.42
N TYR A 519 30.07 7.12 3.49
CA TYR A 519 28.65 7.44 3.34
C TYR A 519 28.41 8.87 2.84
N ALA A 520 29.24 9.83 3.29
CA ALA A 520 29.20 11.20 2.79
C ALA A 520 29.56 11.28 1.29
N GLU A 521 30.58 10.55 0.84
CA GLU A 521 30.96 10.46 -0.58
C GLU A 521 29.82 9.84 -1.41
N HIS A 522 29.17 8.77 -0.90
CA HIS A 522 28.01 8.17 -1.56
C HIS A 522 26.82 9.13 -1.62
N LEU A 523 26.55 9.89 -0.56
CA LEU A 523 25.48 10.89 -0.53
C LEU A 523 25.68 11.97 -1.60
N GLU A 524 26.91 12.48 -1.76
CA GLU A 524 27.22 13.45 -2.79
C GLU A 524 27.07 12.86 -4.21
N ALA A 525 27.48 11.61 -4.42
CA ALA A 525 27.25 10.91 -5.69
C ALA A 525 25.75 10.72 -5.98
N THR A 526 24.94 10.42 -4.96
CA THR A 526 23.48 10.28 -5.08
C THR A 526 22.84 11.62 -5.43
N ARG A 527 23.31 12.72 -4.84
CA ARG A 527 22.86 14.09 -5.19
C ARG A 527 23.23 14.45 -6.63
N ALA A 528 24.46 14.17 -7.04
CA ALA A 528 24.91 14.40 -8.40
C ALA A 528 24.07 13.60 -9.42
N PHE A 529 23.72 12.36 -9.08
CA PHE A 529 22.82 11.55 -9.90
C PHE A 529 21.43 12.17 -10.01
N ALA A 530 20.84 12.62 -8.89
CA ALA A 530 19.53 13.27 -8.88
C ALA A 530 19.52 14.57 -9.72
N HIS A 531 20.58 15.37 -9.64
CA HIS A 531 20.72 16.58 -10.47
C HIS A 531 20.86 16.27 -11.97
N ALA A 532 21.50 15.17 -12.32
CA ALA A 532 21.68 14.77 -13.72
C ALA A 532 20.39 14.20 -14.36
N HIS A 533 19.43 13.75 -13.54
CA HIS A 533 18.22 13.06 -14.00
C HIS A 533 16.96 13.78 -13.49
N PRO A 534 16.34 14.67 -14.29
CA PRO A 534 15.18 15.46 -13.85
C PRO A 534 13.95 14.66 -13.41
N ASN A 535 13.86 13.39 -13.82
CA ASN A 535 12.79 12.47 -13.44
C ASN A 535 13.12 11.67 -12.17
N TYR A 536 14.30 11.86 -11.59
CA TYR A 536 14.70 11.31 -10.31
C TYR A 536 14.49 12.38 -9.22
N PRO A 537 13.90 12.05 -8.07
CA PRO A 537 13.59 13.05 -7.05
C PRO A 537 14.86 13.61 -6.42
N GLU A 538 14.83 14.89 -6.11
CA GLU A 538 15.83 15.46 -5.20
C GLU A 538 15.72 14.77 -3.84
N LEU A 539 16.88 14.45 -3.26
CA LEU A 539 16.92 13.90 -1.90
C LEU A 539 16.27 14.87 -0.94
N PRO A 540 15.39 14.39 -0.01
CA PRO A 540 14.79 15.25 0.99
C PRO A 540 15.87 16.03 1.74
N ALA A 541 15.65 17.33 1.99
CA ALA A 541 16.60 18.18 2.72
C ALA A 541 16.96 17.64 4.12
N ARG A 542 16.16 16.73 4.67
CA ARG A 542 16.37 16.04 5.95
C ARG A 542 17.39 14.90 5.90
N VAL A 543 17.72 14.36 4.73
CA VAL A 543 18.85 13.44 4.51
C VAL A 543 20.19 14.22 4.57
N GLN A 544 20.17 15.46 5.03
CA GLN A 544 21.38 16.19 5.36
C GLN A 544 22.00 15.61 6.62
N LEU A 545 23.28 15.29 6.56
CA LEU A 545 24.19 14.91 7.64
C LEU A 545 24.19 15.92 8.83
N LYS A 546 23.01 16.24 9.38
CA LYS A 546 22.95 17.07 10.60
C LYS A 546 23.60 16.40 11.81
N HIS A 547 23.93 15.12 11.73
CA HIS A 547 24.54 14.36 12.83
C HIS A 547 25.95 13.83 12.55
N CYS A 548 26.51 14.06 11.35
CA CYS A 548 27.96 13.93 11.15
C CYS A 548 28.64 15.27 11.49
N ALA A 549 28.37 15.80 12.70
CA ALA A 549 29.24 16.80 13.29
C ALA A 549 30.65 16.19 13.35
N LYS A 550 31.63 16.90 12.78
CA LYS A 550 33.04 16.53 12.80
C LYS A 550 33.39 15.87 14.14
N PRO A 551 34.01 14.67 14.15
CA PRO A 551 34.51 14.14 15.38
C PRO A 551 35.49 15.18 15.94
N HIS A 552 35.20 15.71 17.13
CA HIS A 552 36.17 16.41 17.93
C HIS A 552 37.22 15.36 18.34
N PHE A 553 38.27 15.24 17.54
CA PHE A 553 39.49 14.60 18.03
C PHE A 553 40.11 15.58 19.05
N PRO A 554 40.27 15.18 20.33
CA PRO A 554 41.11 15.96 21.22
C PRO A 554 42.53 15.87 20.65
N ALA A 555 43.10 17.04 20.40
CA ALA A 555 44.48 17.13 20.02
C ALA A 555 45.35 16.46 21.12
N ARG A 556 46.14 15.49 20.73
CA ARG A 556 47.39 15.11 21.37
C ARG A 556 48.53 15.32 20.40
#